data_410c254a05cc3341fac790340ae124b8
#
_entry.id   410c254a05cc3341fac790340ae124b8
#
_cell.length_a   1.000
_cell.length_b   1.000
_cell.length_c   1.000
_cell.angle_alpha   90.00
_cell.angle_beta   90.00
_cell.angle_gamma   90.00
#
_symmetry.space_group_name_H-M   'P 1'
#
loop_
_entity.id
_entity.type
_entity.pdbx_description
1 polymer ?
#
loop_
_entity_poly.entity_id
_entity_poly.type
_entity_poly.pdbx_seq_one_letter_code
_entity_poly.pdbx_strand_id
1 'polypeptide(L)'
;MIYRVPDIGKLDTYFFAIAFLYRHCLEVGLKAIGFQYIQDKEERKQFVKNTRHNLYDILQVIANESESVRPDKEVEWLRKYFQDLSQTDRESDSFRYPFHIVWELDEWGLDGKFVIRRVFTEQTHIDLVKFANKFEAAYEIIKKWYLKDTNAAVEWKELEPVFIETGGYYYAQSVVGYRYRRQDFYPYTKAYLETANYLKWYMKNEVDSGNRRWKKHLFFPMCYLYRNCVELSLKTIWFEETDEDFQIKCKLMLDKKHSIEGMWKKLKPYVLEYSKGTDELEYIGVIEDYCIQVHKLDSDANKFRYPMANTMQVYFPQNKRFDFVHVGDFFEALNNILDGIDSEFSYRNEIKAEMEAEYRAEMMAEQDHYW
;
A
#
# COMPACT_ATOMS: atom_id res chain seq x y z
N MET A 1 6.65 -17.69 5.50
CA MET A 1 5.74 -17.45 4.37
C MET A 1 6.35 -17.91 3.06
N ILE A 2 7.51 -17.44 2.65
CA ILE A 2 8.19 -17.77 1.37
C ILE A 2 8.23 -19.29 1.12
N TYR A 3 8.65 -20.09 2.09
CA TYR A 3 8.74 -21.56 1.96
C TYR A 3 7.40 -22.31 1.92
N ARG A 4 6.27 -21.63 2.07
CA ARG A 4 4.92 -22.21 2.04
C ARG A 4 4.09 -21.78 0.84
N VAL A 5 4.66 -20.97 -0.06
CA VAL A 5 3.97 -20.51 -1.26
C VAL A 5 4.23 -21.50 -2.39
N PRO A 6 3.22 -22.28 -2.82
CA PRO A 6 3.39 -23.28 -3.87
C PRO A 6 3.53 -22.69 -5.27
N ASP A 7 3.15 -21.42 -5.43
CA ASP A 7 3.15 -20.70 -6.70
C ASP A 7 4.17 -19.54 -6.64
N ILE A 8 5.19 -19.62 -7.47
CA ILE A 8 6.29 -18.65 -7.52
C ILE A 8 5.79 -17.26 -7.90
N GLY A 9 4.81 -17.16 -8.81
CA GLY A 9 4.22 -15.88 -9.20
C GLY A 9 3.59 -15.10 -8.04
N LYS A 10 3.21 -15.80 -6.97
CA LYS A 10 2.73 -15.16 -5.74
C LYS A 10 3.81 -14.45 -4.94
N LEU A 11 5.09 -14.80 -5.11
CA LEU A 11 6.18 -14.07 -4.46
C LEU A 11 6.26 -12.64 -4.98
N ASP A 12 6.06 -12.44 -6.28
CA ASP A 12 6.03 -11.12 -6.91
C ASP A 12 4.84 -10.30 -6.39
N THR A 13 3.69 -10.96 -6.29
CA THR A 13 2.46 -10.35 -5.80
C THR A 13 2.56 -9.93 -4.34
N TYR A 14 3.04 -10.79 -3.44
CA TYR A 14 3.09 -10.49 -2.01
C TYR A 14 4.11 -9.40 -1.62
N PHE A 15 5.09 -9.14 -2.47
CA PHE A 15 6.20 -8.24 -2.15
C PHE A 15 5.73 -6.87 -1.65
N PHE A 16 4.84 -6.19 -2.37
CA PHE A 16 4.41 -4.83 -2.03
C PHE A 16 3.74 -4.74 -0.66
N ALA A 17 2.83 -5.66 -0.36
CA ALA A 17 2.14 -5.68 0.93
C ALA A 17 3.08 -6.02 2.08
N ILE A 18 4.01 -6.97 1.89
CA ILE A 18 4.99 -7.35 2.90
C ILE A 18 5.99 -6.21 3.13
N ALA A 19 6.52 -5.61 2.08
CA ALA A 19 7.46 -4.48 2.18
C ALA A 19 6.82 -3.31 2.94
N PHE A 20 5.55 -3.00 2.62
CA PHE A 20 4.81 -1.99 3.37
C PHE A 20 4.65 -2.36 4.85
N LEU A 21 4.22 -3.58 5.17
CA LEU A 21 4.02 -4.01 6.57
C LEU A 21 5.32 -3.97 7.38
N TYR A 22 6.43 -4.46 6.84
CA TYR A 22 7.74 -4.39 7.47
C TYR A 22 8.14 -2.94 7.73
N ARG A 23 8.11 -2.12 6.71
CA ARG A 23 8.47 -0.70 6.80
C ARG A 23 7.59 0.03 7.82
N HIS A 24 6.28 -0.22 7.80
CA HIS A 24 5.34 0.39 8.74
C HIS A 24 5.60 -0.07 10.19
N CYS A 25 5.95 -1.33 10.39
CA CYS A 25 6.33 -1.86 11.69
C CYS A 25 7.53 -1.11 12.28
N LEU A 26 8.57 -0.87 11.46
CA LEU A 26 9.75 -0.10 11.90
C LEU A 26 9.38 1.35 12.25
N GLU A 27 8.50 1.99 11.45
CA GLU A 27 8.03 3.35 11.72
C GLU A 27 7.31 3.45 13.07
N VAL A 28 6.35 2.55 13.31
CA VAL A 28 5.59 2.52 14.57
C VAL A 28 6.50 2.21 15.76
N GLY A 29 7.45 1.27 15.59
CA GLY A 29 8.43 0.93 16.61
C GLY A 29 9.32 2.11 17.00
N LEU A 30 9.88 2.82 16.02
CA LEU A 30 10.68 4.03 16.25
C LEU A 30 9.85 5.14 16.91
N LYS A 31 8.64 5.41 16.44
CA LYS A 31 7.76 6.41 17.08
C LYS A 31 7.42 6.05 18.52
N ALA A 32 7.21 4.75 18.81
CA ALA A 32 6.98 4.29 20.17
C ALA A 32 8.18 4.55 21.09
N ILE A 33 9.42 4.39 20.57
CA ILE A 33 10.63 4.76 21.30
C ILE A 33 10.66 6.28 21.53
N GLY A 34 10.44 7.09 20.49
CA GLY A 34 10.40 8.55 20.62
C GLY A 34 9.44 8.99 21.74
N PHE A 35 8.27 8.36 21.83
CA PHE A 35 7.28 8.65 22.89
C PHE A 35 7.69 8.21 24.29
N GLN A 36 8.71 7.37 24.45
CA GLN A 36 9.28 7.09 25.78
C GLN A 36 10.15 8.24 26.30
N TYR A 37 10.78 9.01 25.40
CA TYR A 37 11.66 10.13 25.74
C TYR A 37 10.92 11.47 25.74
N ILE A 38 10.05 11.70 24.76
CA ILE A 38 9.25 12.91 24.66
C ILE A 38 8.00 12.76 25.53
N GLN A 39 7.95 13.45 26.67
CA GLN A 39 6.83 13.34 27.63
C GLN A 39 5.71 14.33 27.31
N ASP A 40 6.06 15.53 26.84
CA ASP A 40 5.08 16.57 26.54
C ASP A 40 4.24 16.24 25.31
N LYS A 41 2.94 16.55 25.39
CA LYS A 41 1.99 16.24 24.32
C LYS A 41 2.20 17.05 23.04
N GLU A 42 2.55 18.31 23.19
CA GLU A 42 2.75 19.21 22.04
C GLU A 42 4.08 18.89 21.36
N GLU A 43 5.12 18.55 22.12
CA GLU A 43 6.40 18.06 21.58
C GLU A 43 6.21 16.76 20.80
N ARG A 44 5.38 15.81 21.29
CA ARG A 44 5.01 14.59 20.53
C ARG A 44 4.30 14.91 19.21
N LYS A 45 3.41 15.89 19.20
CA LYS A 45 2.76 16.33 17.96
C LYS A 45 3.79 16.92 16.98
N GLN A 46 4.70 17.76 17.45
CA GLN A 46 5.75 18.34 16.62
C GLN A 46 6.70 17.24 16.09
N PHE A 47 7.10 16.30 16.93
CA PHE A 47 7.89 15.15 16.51
C PHE A 47 7.23 14.39 15.36
N VAL A 48 5.95 13.99 15.50
CA VAL A 48 5.21 13.28 14.45
C VAL A 48 5.05 14.14 13.19
N LYS A 49 4.77 15.44 13.35
CA LYS A 49 4.61 16.38 12.23
C LYS A 49 5.90 16.61 11.46
N ASN A 50 7.03 16.72 12.15
CA ASN A 50 8.32 17.03 11.54
C ASN A 50 8.93 15.81 10.86
N THR A 51 8.81 14.62 11.46
CA THR A 51 9.38 13.39 10.93
C THR A 51 8.46 12.66 9.96
N ARG A 52 7.14 12.92 10.03
CA ARG A 52 6.11 12.25 9.21
C ARG A 52 6.30 10.73 9.15
N HIS A 53 6.70 10.24 7.97
CA HIS A 53 6.92 8.83 7.69
C HIS A 53 8.40 8.49 7.45
N ASN A 54 9.30 9.46 7.45
CA ASN A 54 10.70 9.23 7.14
C ASN A 54 11.43 8.54 8.30
N LEU A 55 11.80 7.27 8.11
CA LEU A 55 12.49 6.46 9.14
C LEU A 55 13.84 7.05 9.53
N TYR A 56 14.55 7.64 8.57
CA TYR A 56 15.84 8.29 8.84
C TYR A 56 15.66 9.49 9.76
N ASP A 57 14.70 10.38 9.49
CA ASP A 57 14.42 11.57 10.30
C ASP A 57 13.95 11.17 11.71
N ILE A 58 13.10 10.14 11.82
CA ILE A 58 12.65 9.60 13.11
C ILE A 58 13.86 9.09 13.91
N LEU A 59 14.75 8.32 13.28
CA LEU A 59 15.95 7.80 13.92
C LEU A 59 16.87 8.91 14.39
N GLN A 60 17.08 9.99 13.62
CA GLN A 60 17.93 11.11 14.02
C GLN A 60 17.43 11.77 15.31
N VAL A 61 16.13 12.06 15.41
CA VAL A 61 15.55 12.63 16.63
C VAL A 61 15.79 11.70 17.83
N ILE A 62 15.50 10.40 17.65
CA ILE A 62 15.65 9.42 18.70
C ILE A 62 17.13 9.25 19.12
N ALA A 63 18.07 9.26 18.19
CA ALA A 63 19.49 9.10 18.49
C ALA A 63 20.04 10.27 19.30
N ASN A 64 19.62 11.50 19.00
CA ASN A 64 20.05 12.70 19.71
C ASN A 64 19.55 12.75 21.16
N GLU A 65 18.34 12.23 21.44
CA GLU A 65 17.74 12.26 22.77
C GLU A 65 18.34 11.24 23.77
N SER A 66 19.16 10.29 23.31
CA SER A 66 19.61 9.19 24.18
C SER A 66 21.00 8.67 23.85
N GLU A 67 22.00 9.57 23.78
CA GLU A 67 23.41 9.22 23.49
C GLU A 67 23.98 8.12 24.40
N SER A 68 23.49 7.95 25.63
CA SER A 68 24.07 7.06 26.63
C SER A 68 23.62 5.61 26.61
N VAL A 69 22.57 5.25 25.82
CA VAL A 69 21.91 3.93 25.95
C VAL A 69 21.98 3.07 24.67
N ARG A 70 22.49 3.62 23.56
CA ARG A 70 22.50 2.92 22.27
C ARG A 70 23.91 2.70 21.75
N PRO A 71 24.24 1.46 21.32
CA PRO A 71 25.51 1.20 20.68
C PRO A 71 25.65 1.99 19.37
N ASP A 72 26.68 2.82 19.24
CA ASP A 72 26.94 3.64 18.05
C ASP A 72 26.90 2.85 16.75
N LYS A 73 27.36 1.60 16.77
CA LYS A 73 27.38 0.71 15.60
C LYS A 73 25.98 0.29 15.13
N GLU A 74 25.04 0.08 16.05
CA GLU A 74 23.64 -0.24 15.71
C GLU A 74 22.95 0.99 15.10
N VAL A 75 23.19 2.17 15.68
CA VAL A 75 22.67 3.45 15.15
C VAL A 75 23.23 3.72 13.76
N GLU A 76 24.52 3.50 13.54
CA GLU A 76 25.17 3.73 12.27
C GLU A 76 24.66 2.76 11.18
N TRP A 77 24.44 1.48 11.53
CA TRP A 77 23.85 0.50 10.62
C TRP A 77 22.43 0.88 10.23
N LEU A 78 21.57 1.22 11.19
CA LEU A 78 20.20 1.67 10.94
C LEU A 78 20.15 2.97 10.13
N ARG A 79 21.09 3.91 10.40
CA ARG A 79 21.18 5.17 9.65
C ARG A 79 21.44 4.93 8.18
N LYS A 80 22.39 4.08 7.82
CA LYS A 80 22.70 3.71 6.44
C LYS A 80 21.52 2.99 5.80
N TYR A 81 20.92 2.03 6.48
CA TYR A 81 19.79 1.25 6.00
C TYR A 81 18.57 2.13 5.73
N PHE A 82 18.24 3.06 6.61
CA PHE A 82 17.10 3.97 6.41
C PHE A 82 17.39 5.08 5.41
N GLN A 83 18.63 5.48 5.26
CA GLN A 83 19.04 6.42 4.22
C GLN A 83 18.84 5.80 2.83
N ASP A 84 19.25 4.55 2.63
CA ASP A 84 19.08 3.81 1.40
C ASP A 84 17.59 3.52 1.12
N LEU A 85 16.84 3.07 2.13
CA LEU A 85 15.40 2.89 2.05
C LEU A 85 14.68 4.18 1.63
N SER A 86 15.11 5.33 2.13
CA SER A 86 14.50 6.63 1.80
C SER A 86 14.65 7.02 0.33
N GLN A 87 15.57 6.43 -0.41
CA GLN A 87 15.68 6.63 -1.87
C GLN A 87 14.52 5.97 -2.62
N THR A 88 14.00 4.85 -2.09
CA THR A 88 12.89 4.11 -2.70
C THR A 88 11.54 4.51 -2.10
N ASP A 89 11.44 4.67 -0.78
CA ASP A 89 10.18 4.89 -0.05
C ASP A 89 10.33 5.84 1.14
N ARG A 90 10.49 7.13 0.85
CA ARG A 90 10.62 8.16 1.89
C ARG A 90 9.32 8.43 2.64
N GLU A 91 8.19 8.51 1.93
CA GLU A 91 6.89 8.96 2.45
C GLU A 91 5.93 7.80 2.79
N SER A 92 6.40 6.54 2.72
CA SER A 92 5.58 5.35 2.99
C SER A 92 4.44 5.11 1.98
N ASP A 93 4.66 5.42 0.73
CA ASP A 93 3.66 5.31 -0.33
C ASP A 93 4.11 4.49 -1.55
N SER A 94 5.41 4.29 -1.74
CA SER A 94 5.97 3.54 -2.86
C SER A 94 5.56 2.05 -2.89
N PHE A 95 5.28 1.46 -1.74
CA PHE A 95 4.75 0.10 -1.65
C PHE A 95 3.22 0.03 -1.59
N ARG A 96 2.55 1.19 -1.57
CA ARG A 96 1.09 1.30 -1.56
C ARG A 96 0.51 1.68 -2.90
N TYR A 97 1.27 2.42 -3.70
CA TYR A 97 0.81 2.98 -4.96
C TYR A 97 1.85 2.75 -6.06
N PRO A 98 1.42 2.48 -7.30
CA PRO A 98 2.33 2.16 -8.42
C PRO A 98 3.14 3.35 -8.89
N PHE A 99 2.66 4.57 -8.62
CA PHE A 99 3.30 5.81 -9.05
C PHE A 99 2.93 6.99 -8.15
N HIS A 100 3.76 8.01 -8.22
CA HIS A 100 3.49 9.34 -7.66
C HIS A 100 2.98 10.27 -8.75
N ILE A 101 1.96 11.07 -8.44
CA ILE A 101 1.47 12.14 -9.31
C ILE A 101 2.20 13.41 -8.92
N VAL A 102 2.91 14.01 -9.87
CA VAL A 102 3.73 15.20 -9.67
C VAL A 102 3.28 16.28 -10.65
N TRP A 103 3.25 17.52 -10.19
CA TRP A 103 3.04 18.68 -11.05
C TRP A 103 4.40 19.13 -11.61
N GLU A 104 4.54 19.13 -12.92
CA GLU A 104 5.74 19.60 -13.61
C GLU A 104 5.42 20.83 -14.43
N LEU A 105 6.24 21.87 -14.27
CA LEU A 105 6.18 23.07 -15.10
C LEU A 105 6.84 22.81 -16.46
N ASP A 106 6.38 23.50 -17.48
CA ASP A 106 7.04 23.52 -18.79
C ASP A 106 8.47 24.14 -18.70
N GLU A 107 9.23 24.05 -19.78
CA GLU A 107 10.60 24.59 -19.84
C GLU A 107 10.66 26.10 -19.58
N TRP A 108 9.55 26.80 -19.74
CA TRP A 108 9.43 28.24 -19.57
C TRP A 108 8.86 28.63 -18.19
N GLY A 109 8.40 27.65 -17.40
CA GLY A 109 7.77 27.86 -16.10
C GLY A 109 6.41 28.60 -16.16
N LEU A 110 5.79 28.67 -17.35
CA LEU A 110 4.55 29.40 -17.59
C LEU A 110 3.31 28.51 -17.52
N ASP A 111 3.47 27.26 -17.91
CA ASP A 111 2.38 26.29 -17.91
C ASP A 111 2.84 24.98 -17.22
N GLY A 112 1.91 24.18 -16.75
CA GLY A 112 2.25 22.96 -16.04
C GLY A 112 1.28 21.83 -16.33
N LYS A 113 1.72 20.61 -16.06
CA LYS A 113 0.91 19.42 -16.24
C LYS A 113 1.20 18.38 -15.16
N PHE A 114 0.21 17.54 -14.85
CA PHE A 114 0.45 16.37 -14.06
C PHE A 114 1.19 15.31 -14.86
N VAL A 115 2.18 14.72 -14.23
CA VAL A 115 2.91 13.55 -14.75
C VAL A 115 2.91 12.46 -13.69
N ILE A 116 3.09 11.20 -14.11
CA ILE A 116 3.25 10.07 -13.20
C ILE A 116 4.73 9.66 -13.17
N ARG A 117 5.24 9.43 -11.97
CA ARG A 117 6.58 8.87 -11.73
C ARG A 117 6.45 7.55 -11.03
N ARG A 118 6.76 6.47 -11.75
CA ARG A 118 6.75 5.10 -11.19
C ARG A 118 7.95 4.88 -10.30
N VAL A 119 7.77 4.11 -9.24
CA VAL A 119 8.86 3.75 -8.32
C VAL A 119 9.77 2.69 -8.94
N PHE A 120 9.16 1.65 -9.51
CA PHE A 120 9.88 0.57 -10.19
C PHE A 120 9.70 0.74 -11.70
N THR A 121 10.74 1.26 -12.38
CA THR A 121 10.72 1.54 -13.82
C THR A 121 11.33 0.43 -14.65
N GLU A 122 12.18 -0.39 -14.04
CA GLU A 122 12.89 -1.50 -14.67
C GLU A 122 12.62 -2.79 -13.91
N GLN A 123 12.64 -3.91 -14.66
CA GLN A 123 12.50 -5.22 -14.08
C GLN A 123 13.65 -5.48 -13.10
N THR A 124 13.30 -5.64 -11.83
CA THR A 124 14.27 -5.85 -10.75
C THR A 124 13.94 -7.14 -10.01
N HIS A 125 14.95 -8.01 -9.90
CA HIS A 125 14.89 -9.25 -9.14
C HIS A 125 15.36 -8.98 -7.71
N ILE A 126 14.50 -9.15 -6.74
CA ILE A 126 14.77 -8.84 -5.32
C ILE A 126 15.01 -10.14 -4.55
N ASP A 127 16.12 -10.22 -3.85
CA ASP A 127 16.41 -11.31 -2.91
C ASP A 127 15.54 -11.15 -1.66
N LEU A 128 14.44 -11.94 -1.61
CA LEU A 128 13.46 -11.86 -0.51
C LEU A 128 14.03 -12.35 0.83
N VAL A 129 15.01 -13.24 0.82
CA VAL A 129 15.62 -13.75 2.06
C VAL A 129 16.47 -12.67 2.69
N LYS A 130 17.34 -12.04 1.91
CA LYS A 130 18.15 -10.92 2.39
C LYS A 130 17.29 -9.74 2.79
N PHE A 131 16.26 -9.43 2.00
CA PHE A 131 15.29 -8.39 2.30
C PHE A 131 14.63 -8.61 3.67
N ALA A 132 14.08 -9.82 3.92
CA ALA A 132 13.45 -10.15 5.19
C ALA A 132 14.44 -10.09 6.36
N ASN A 133 15.64 -10.69 6.21
CA ASN A 133 16.65 -10.72 7.27
C ASN A 133 17.08 -9.32 7.72
N LYS A 134 17.17 -8.36 6.79
CA LYS A 134 17.52 -6.97 7.13
C LYS A 134 16.39 -6.27 7.90
N PHE A 135 15.14 -6.49 7.49
CA PHE A 135 14.00 -5.97 8.25
C PHE A 135 13.90 -6.58 9.64
N GLU A 136 14.12 -7.89 9.76
CA GLU A 136 14.14 -8.56 11.06
C GLU A 136 15.27 -8.02 11.95
N ALA A 137 16.46 -7.84 11.41
CA ALA A 137 17.58 -7.24 12.15
C ALA A 137 17.24 -5.81 12.62
N ALA A 138 16.71 -4.96 11.73
CA ALA A 138 16.27 -3.62 12.09
C ALA A 138 15.17 -3.63 13.17
N TYR A 139 14.20 -4.52 13.04
CA TYR A 139 13.12 -4.68 14.02
C TYR A 139 13.64 -5.15 15.38
N GLU A 140 14.52 -6.15 15.43
CA GLU A 140 15.07 -6.66 16.68
C GLU A 140 15.98 -5.61 17.38
N ILE A 141 16.72 -4.78 16.62
CA ILE A 141 17.44 -3.63 17.20
C ILE A 141 16.44 -2.64 17.82
N ILE A 142 15.39 -2.25 17.11
CA ILE A 142 14.37 -1.31 17.59
C ILE A 142 13.65 -1.87 18.83
N LYS A 143 13.28 -3.14 18.79
CA LYS A 143 12.62 -3.85 19.89
C LYS A 143 13.52 -3.90 21.14
N LYS A 144 14.81 -4.23 20.96
CA LYS A 144 15.83 -4.20 22.02
C LYS A 144 15.89 -2.82 22.67
N TRP A 145 15.93 -1.76 21.87
CA TRP A 145 15.95 -0.38 22.39
C TRP A 145 14.65 -0.02 23.12
N TYR A 146 13.50 -0.40 22.57
CA TYR A 146 12.21 -0.16 23.19
C TYR A 146 12.07 -0.84 24.55
N LEU A 147 12.54 -2.11 24.65
CA LEU A 147 12.50 -2.90 25.88
C LEU A 147 13.64 -2.56 26.86
N LYS A 148 14.62 -1.74 26.43
CA LYS A 148 15.84 -1.42 27.18
C LYS A 148 16.63 -2.69 27.57
N ASP A 149 16.59 -3.71 26.70
CA ASP A 149 17.28 -4.98 26.91
C ASP A 149 18.72 -4.89 26.37
N THR A 150 19.67 -4.63 27.27
CA THR A 150 21.10 -4.53 26.92
C THR A 150 21.76 -5.87 26.60
N ASN A 151 21.13 -6.99 26.96
CA ASN A 151 21.68 -8.34 26.79
C ASN A 151 21.21 -9.03 25.49
N ALA A 152 20.19 -8.50 24.81
CA ALA A 152 19.70 -9.08 23.57
C ALA A 152 20.78 -9.02 22.48
N ALA A 153 21.21 -10.18 22.00
CA ALA A 153 22.07 -10.28 20.82
C ALA A 153 21.22 -10.16 19.56
N VAL A 154 21.61 -9.26 18.65
CA VAL A 154 20.97 -9.10 17.35
C VAL A 154 22.00 -9.36 16.26
N GLU A 155 21.66 -10.22 15.31
CA GLU A 155 22.52 -10.57 14.18
C GLU A 155 22.29 -9.58 13.03
N TRP A 156 23.10 -8.53 12.97
CA TRP A 156 23.06 -7.52 11.93
C TRP A 156 24.41 -7.25 11.26
N LYS A 157 25.51 -7.64 11.91
CA LYS A 157 26.87 -7.25 11.52
C LYS A 157 27.28 -7.76 10.14
N GLU A 158 26.77 -8.93 9.75
CA GLU A 158 27.04 -9.55 8.43
C GLU A 158 26.05 -9.09 7.34
N LEU A 159 25.09 -8.24 7.70
CA LEU A 159 24.09 -7.74 6.77
C LEU A 159 24.49 -6.36 6.28
N GLU A 160 24.66 -6.22 4.97
CA GLU A 160 24.89 -4.91 4.36
C GLU A 160 23.65 -4.03 4.54
N PRO A 161 23.80 -2.76 4.97
CA PRO A 161 22.70 -1.83 5.18
C PRO A 161 22.18 -1.23 3.86
N VAL A 162 21.86 -2.09 2.90
CA VAL A 162 21.24 -1.75 1.61
C VAL A 162 19.82 -2.27 1.61
N PHE A 163 18.88 -1.45 1.21
CA PHE A 163 17.45 -1.78 1.28
C PHE A 163 17.06 -2.89 0.33
N ILE A 164 17.35 -2.73 -0.96
CA ILE A 164 17.07 -3.73 -2.00
C ILE A 164 18.39 -4.31 -2.50
N GLU A 165 18.56 -5.62 -2.35
CA GLU A 165 19.58 -6.37 -3.05
C GLU A 165 18.97 -7.13 -4.21
N THR A 166 19.61 -7.00 -5.39
CA THR A 166 19.21 -7.73 -6.58
C THR A 166 19.78 -9.15 -6.58
N GLY A 167 19.05 -10.09 -7.18
CA GLY A 167 19.44 -11.49 -7.29
C GLY A 167 18.62 -12.41 -6.39
N GLY A 168 19.32 -13.35 -5.75
CA GLY A 168 18.69 -14.37 -4.92
C GLY A 168 18.40 -15.67 -5.66
N TYR A 169 17.99 -16.69 -4.90
CA TYR A 169 17.61 -17.98 -5.45
C TYR A 169 16.23 -17.89 -6.12
N TYR A 170 16.06 -18.54 -7.26
CA TYR A 170 14.85 -18.47 -8.09
C TYR A 170 13.53 -18.64 -7.32
N TYR A 171 13.48 -19.54 -6.34
CA TYR A 171 12.29 -19.79 -5.50
C TYR A 171 12.19 -18.88 -4.27
N ALA A 172 13.08 -17.90 -4.13
CA ALA A 172 13.13 -16.98 -3.00
C ALA A 172 13.38 -15.54 -3.45
N GLN A 173 13.06 -15.23 -4.69
CA GLN A 173 13.12 -13.88 -5.25
C GLN A 173 11.72 -13.39 -5.61
N SER A 174 11.55 -12.07 -5.62
CA SER A 174 10.42 -11.38 -6.19
C SER A 174 10.88 -10.56 -7.38
N VAL A 175 10.04 -10.46 -8.40
CA VAL A 175 10.32 -9.63 -9.56
C VAL A 175 9.33 -8.50 -9.62
N VAL A 176 9.84 -7.27 -9.65
CA VAL A 176 9.05 -6.04 -9.71
C VAL A 176 9.41 -5.23 -10.95
N GLY A 177 8.63 -4.20 -11.27
CA GLY A 177 8.91 -3.33 -12.43
C GLY A 177 8.47 -3.91 -13.77
N TYR A 178 7.63 -4.96 -13.76
CA TYR A 178 6.97 -5.41 -14.99
C TYR A 178 6.02 -4.34 -15.50
N ARG A 179 6.08 -4.09 -16.79
CA ARG A 179 5.06 -3.28 -17.45
C ARG A 179 3.99 -4.20 -18.03
N TYR A 180 2.93 -4.38 -17.28
CA TYR A 180 1.69 -4.87 -17.88
C TYR A 180 1.06 -3.71 -18.65
N ARG A 181 0.64 -3.95 -19.90
CA ARG A 181 -0.09 -2.94 -20.68
C ARG A 181 -1.30 -2.46 -19.87
N ARG A 182 -1.33 -1.17 -19.50
CA ARG A 182 -2.44 -0.49 -18.78
C ARG A 182 -2.85 -1.08 -17.42
N GLN A 183 -1.95 -1.78 -16.70
CA GLN A 183 -2.28 -2.41 -15.42
C GLN A 183 -1.24 -2.06 -14.35
N ASP A 184 -0.98 -0.77 -14.15
CA ASP A 184 -0.05 -0.31 -13.11
C ASP A 184 -0.49 -0.72 -11.70
N PHE A 185 -1.81 -0.70 -11.44
CA PHE A 185 -2.38 -1.00 -10.12
C PHE A 185 -2.48 -2.49 -9.80
N TYR A 186 -2.60 -3.37 -10.79
CA TYR A 186 -2.86 -4.78 -10.59
C TYR A 186 -1.92 -5.48 -9.60
N PRO A 187 -0.57 -5.34 -9.66
CA PRO A 187 0.32 -5.99 -8.71
C PRO A 187 0.06 -5.55 -7.28
N TYR A 188 -0.28 -4.28 -7.07
CA TYR A 188 -0.55 -3.73 -5.75
C TYR A 188 -1.91 -4.20 -5.21
N THR A 189 -2.97 -4.08 -5.99
CA THR A 189 -4.32 -4.53 -5.61
C THR A 189 -4.30 -6.00 -5.21
N LYS A 190 -3.67 -6.84 -6.03
CA LYS A 190 -3.52 -8.27 -5.80
C LYS A 190 -2.69 -8.56 -4.53
N ALA A 191 -1.56 -7.85 -4.34
CA ALA A 191 -0.72 -7.98 -3.15
C ALA A 191 -1.51 -7.76 -1.85
N TYR A 192 -2.27 -6.68 -1.80
CA TYR A 192 -3.02 -6.29 -0.61
C TYR A 192 -4.17 -7.24 -0.33
N LEU A 193 -4.94 -7.63 -1.36
CA LEU A 193 -6.04 -8.57 -1.22
C LEU A 193 -5.58 -9.95 -0.75
N GLU A 194 -4.60 -10.53 -1.43
CA GLU A 194 -4.13 -11.88 -1.11
C GLU A 194 -3.44 -11.93 0.25
N THR A 195 -2.70 -10.90 0.62
CA THR A 195 -2.08 -10.84 1.96
C THR A 195 -3.14 -10.69 3.05
N ALA A 196 -4.19 -9.89 2.83
CA ALA A 196 -5.32 -9.78 3.77
C ALA A 196 -6.05 -11.12 3.94
N ASN A 197 -6.34 -11.80 2.81
CA ASN A 197 -6.96 -13.13 2.80
C ASN A 197 -6.09 -14.16 3.53
N TYR A 198 -4.77 -14.12 3.33
CA TYR A 198 -3.85 -14.98 4.05
C TYR A 198 -3.89 -14.73 5.56
N LEU A 199 -3.90 -13.48 6.01
CA LEU A 199 -4.00 -13.16 7.44
C LEU A 199 -5.32 -13.64 8.05
N LYS A 200 -6.43 -13.47 7.33
CA LYS A 200 -7.75 -13.99 7.74
C LYS A 200 -7.72 -15.51 7.88
N TRP A 201 -7.21 -16.20 6.86
CA TRP A 201 -7.05 -17.65 6.88
C TRP A 201 -6.14 -18.11 8.03
N TYR A 202 -5.00 -17.44 8.22
CA TYR A 202 -4.05 -17.76 9.29
C TYR A 202 -4.67 -17.62 10.68
N MET A 203 -5.38 -16.51 10.92
CA MET A 203 -6.10 -16.32 12.19
C MET A 203 -7.20 -17.36 12.43
N LYS A 204 -7.83 -17.85 11.37
CA LYS A 204 -8.89 -18.84 11.46
C LYS A 204 -8.35 -20.25 11.74
N ASN A 205 -7.26 -20.63 11.09
CA ASN A 205 -6.82 -22.04 11.00
C ASN A 205 -5.55 -22.34 11.81
N GLU A 206 -4.60 -21.39 11.91
CA GLU A 206 -3.27 -21.65 12.49
C GLU A 206 -3.11 -21.07 13.90
N VAL A 207 -3.90 -20.05 14.24
CA VAL A 207 -3.84 -19.48 15.58
C VAL A 207 -4.74 -20.26 16.51
N ASP A 208 -4.15 -20.97 17.46
CA ASP A 208 -4.85 -21.70 18.50
C ASP A 208 -5.94 -20.82 19.15
N SER A 209 -7.12 -21.40 19.34
CA SER A 209 -8.30 -20.75 19.94
C SER A 209 -8.00 -20.14 21.34
N GLY A 210 -7.03 -20.71 22.05
CA GLY A 210 -6.51 -20.17 23.33
C GLY A 210 -5.65 -18.92 23.17
N ASN A 211 -5.03 -18.70 22.02
CA ASN A 211 -4.09 -17.60 21.82
C ASN A 211 -4.76 -16.36 21.21
N ARG A 212 -5.73 -15.79 21.94
CA ARG A 212 -6.47 -14.58 21.53
C ARG A 212 -5.56 -13.35 21.30
N ARG A 213 -4.37 -13.34 21.86
CA ARG A 213 -3.43 -12.23 21.74
C ARG A 213 -2.96 -12.05 20.30
N TRP A 214 -2.58 -13.11 19.61
CA TRP A 214 -2.16 -13.06 18.21
C TRP A 214 -3.28 -12.59 17.28
N LYS A 215 -4.52 -13.05 17.49
CA LYS A 215 -5.68 -12.57 16.70
C LYS A 215 -5.86 -11.07 16.81
N LYS A 216 -5.66 -10.49 18.00
CA LYS A 216 -5.73 -9.03 18.19
C LYS A 216 -4.63 -8.27 17.43
N HIS A 217 -3.42 -8.81 17.39
CA HIS A 217 -2.31 -8.17 16.70
C HIS A 217 -2.44 -8.22 15.17
N LEU A 218 -3.03 -9.27 14.62
CA LEU A 218 -3.20 -9.45 13.18
C LEU A 218 -4.47 -8.77 12.62
N PHE A 219 -5.43 -8.46 13.48
CA PHE A 219 -6.71 -7.90 13.06
C PHE A 219 -6.57 -6.54 12.37
N PHE A 220 -5.87 -5.60 12.95
CA PHE A 220 -5.70 -4.27 12.35
C PHE A 220 -4.85 -4.28 11.06
N PRO A 221 -3.73 -5.00 10.96
CA PRO A 221 -3.05 -5.22 9.70
C PRO A 221 -3.97 -5.80 8.62
N MET A 222 -4.76 -6.82 8.92
CA MET A 222 -5.74 -7.39 7.99
C MET A 222 -6.75 -6.33 7.51
N CYS A 223 -7.36 -5.58 8.43
CA CYS A 223 -8.32 -4.52 8.09
C CYS A 223 -7.70 -3.44 7.22
N TYR A 224 -6.45 -3.05 7.52
CA TYR A 224 -5.74 -2.06 6.72
C TYR A 224 -5.49 -2.56 5.29
N LEU A 225 -5.02 -3.80 5.15
CA LEU A 225 -4.74 -4.39 3.83
C LEU A 225 -6.01 -4.44 2.96
N TYR A 226 -7.11 -4.92 3.50
CA TYR A 226 -8.40 -4.91 2.81
C TYR A 226 -8.87 -3.51 2.44
N ARG A 227 -8.79 -2.58 3.40
CA ARG A 227 -9.19 -1.19 3.16
C ARG A 227 -8.35 -0.53 2.07
N ASN A 228 -7.03 -0.78 2.07
CA ASN A 228 -6.14 -0.27 1.03
C ASN A 228 -6.42 -0.91 -0.32
N CYS A 229 -6.75 -2.20 -0.36
CA CYS A 229 -7.19 -2.88 -1.58
C CYS A 229 -8.44 -2.20 -2.19
N VAL A 230 -9.47 -1.93 -1.37
CA VAL A 230 -10.68 -1.21 -1.83
C VAL A 230 -10.32 0.17 -2.43
N GLU A 231 -9.42 0.91 -1.76
CA GLU A 231 -8.96 2.20 -2.29
C GLU A 231 -8.26 2.05 -3.64
N LEU A 232 -7.37 1.06 -3.75
CA LEU A 232 -6.65 0.77 -4.99
C LEU A 232 -7.62 0.35 -6.11
N SER A 233 -8.57 -0.55 -5.86
CA SER A 233 -9.56 -0.99 -6.85
C SER A 233 -10.37 0.19 -7.40
N LEU A 234 -10.84 1.10 -6.54
CA LEU A 234 -11.53 2.31 -7.00
C LEU A 234 -10.63 3.22 -7.84
N LYS A 235 -9.35 3.33 -7.49
CA LYS A 235 -8.36 4.10 -8.26
C LYS A 235 -8.01 3.44 -9.58
N THR A 236 -7.95 2.10 -9.62
CA THR A 236 -7.75 1.33 -10.86
C THR A 236 -8.86 1.64 -11.85
N ILE A 237 -10.12 1.43 -11.46
CA ILE A 237 -11.27 1.68 -12.31
C ILE A 237 -11.27 3.14 -12.80
N TRP A 238 -11.02 4.10 -11.91
CA TRP A 238 -10.96 5.51 -12.29
C TRP A 238 -9.85 5.81 -13.29
N PHE A 239 -8.65 5.36 -12.99
CA PHE A 239 -7.45 5.76 -13.74
C PHE A 239 -7.28 4.98 -15.04
N GLU A 240 -7.54 3.67 -15.02
CA GLU A 240 -7.29 2.78 -16.14
C GLU A 240 -8.52 2.65 -17.06
N GLU A 241 -9.74 2.61 -16.49
CA GLU A 241 -10.93 2.20 -17.22
C GLU A 241 -11.88 3.33 -17.66
N THR A 242 -11.83 4.55 -17.05
CA THR A 242 -12.66 5.66 -17.53
C THR A 242 -12.05 6.35 -18.74
N ASP A 243 -12.90 6.96 -19.60
CA ASP A 243 -12.48 7.74 -20.77
C ASP A 243 -12.09 9.20 -20.44
N GLU A 244 -11.92 9.53 -19.15
CA GLU A 244 -11.57 10.88 -18.73
C GLU A 244 -10.16 11.30 -19.16
N ASP A 245 -9.97 12.61 -19.31
CA ASP A 245 -8.66 13.20 -19.58
C ASP A 245 -7.65 12.87 -18.48
N PHE A 246 -6.41 12.60 -18.85
CA PHE A 246 -5.34 12.23 -17.93
C PHE A 246 -5.10 13.26 -16.81
N GLN A 247 -5.18 14.57 -17.13
CA GLN A 247 -5.00 15.63 -16.15
C GLN A 247 -6.14 15.67 -15.14
N ILE A 248 -7.38 15.40 -15.60
CA ILE A 248 -8.56 15.27 -14.74
C ILE A 248 -8.42 14.06 -13.83
N LYS A 249 -7.98 12.92 -14.36
CA LYS A 249 -7.72 11.69 -13.58
C LYS A 249 -6.72 11.95 -12.46
N CYS A 250 -5.58 12.55 -12.77
CA CYS A 250 -4.53 12.88 -11.79
C CYS A 250 -5.04 13.85 -10.72
N LYS A 251 -5.69 14.93 -11.14
CA LYS A 251 -6.25 15.93 -10.22
C LYS A 251 -7.23 15.32 -9.23
N LEU A 252 -8.14 14.48 -9.71
CA LEU A 252 -9.12 13.83 -8.85
C LEU A 252 -8.46 12.91 -7.82
N MET A 253 -7.47 12.11 -8.23
CA MET A 253 -6.74 11.23 -7.31
C MET A 253 -6.05 12.01 -6.20
N LEU A 254 -5.45 13.17 -6.51
CA LEU A 254 -4.84 14.06 -5.52
C LEU A 254 -5.88 14.70 -4.60
N ASP A 255 -7.02 15.15 -5.15
CA ASP A 255 -8.10 15.79 -4.37
C ASP A 255 -8.78 14.81 -3.42
N LYS A 256 -9.04 13.58 -3.86
CA LYS A 256 -9.73 12.56 -3.06
C LYS A 256 -8.81 11.79 -2.12
N LYS A 257 -7.50 11.74 -2.41
CA LYS A 257 -6.49 11.08 -1.57
C LYS A 257 -6.92 9.66 -1.17
N HIS A 258 -7.37 9.51 0.09
CA HIS A 258 -7.78 8.23 0.69
C HIS A 258 -9.29 8.10 0.88
N SER A 259 -10.10 9.03 0.35
CA SER A 259 -11.54 9.04 0.54
C SER A 259 -12.25 8.01 -0.34
N ILE A 260 -12.55 6.84 0.19
CA ILE A 260 -13.29 5.77 -0.52
C ILE A 260 -14.66 6.29 -0.97
N GLU A 261 -15.43 6.93 -0.08
CA GLU A 261 -16.72 7.52 -0.41
C GLU A 261 -16.60 8.60 -1.51
N GLY A 262 -15.55 9.44 -1.41
CA GLY A 262 -15.29 10.49 -2.40
C GLY A 262 -14.92 9.95 -3.78
N MET A 263 -14.17 8.84 -3.84
CA MET A 263 -13.84 8.14 -5.09
C MET A 263 -15.09 7.48 -5.67
N TRP A 264 -15.86 6.73 -4.86
CA TRP A 264 -17.08 6.09 -5.30
C TRP A 264 -18.09 7.09 -5.89
N LYS A 265 -18.34 8.22 -5.22
CA LYS A 265 -19.23 9.28 -5.74
C LYS A 265 -18.86 9.77 -7.14
N LYS A 266 -17.58 9.70 -7.50
CA LYS A 266 -17.12 10.08 -8.84
C LYS A 266 -17.20 8.94 -9.84
N LEU A 267 -16.99 7.71 -9.42
CA LEU A 267 -17.14 6.52 -10.28
C LEU A 267 -18.59 6.15 -10.53
N LYS A 268 -19.48 6.37 -9.59
CA LYS A 268 -20.89 5.97 -9.67
C LYS A 268 -21.59 6.37 -11.00
N PRO A 269 -21.43 7.59 -11.54
CA PRO A 269 -22.03 7.96 -12.82
C PRO A 269 -21.57 7.08 -14.00
N TYR A 270 -20.29 6.70 -14.03
CA TYR A 270 -19.71 5.82 -15.05
C TYR A 270 -20.27 4.40 -14.92
N VAL A 271 -20.29 3.86 -13.70
CA VAL A 271 -20.86 2.54 -13.42
C VAL A 271 -22.36 2.52 -13.85
N LEU A 272 -23.13 3.56 -13.52
CA LEU A 272 -24.53 3.71 -13.95
C LEU A 272 -24.68 3.75 -15.46
N GLU A 273 -23.79 4.44 -16.17
CA GLU A 273 -23.80 4.52 -17.62
C GLU A 273 -23.54 3.15 -18.26
N TYR A 274 -22.56 2.43 -17.74
CA TYR A 274 -22.18 1.10 -18.22
C TYR A 274 -23.24 0.03 -17.88
N SER A 275 -23.97 0.18 -16.77
CA SER A 275 -25.03 -0.77 -16.35
C SER A 275 -26.38 -0.50 -16.99
N LYS A 276 -26.50 0.48 -17.92
CA LYS A 276 -27.77 0.74 -18.62
C LYS A 276 -28.22 -0.47 -19.43
N GLY A 277 -29.40 -0.94 -19.10
CA GLY A 277 -30.01 -2.10 -19.78
C GLY A 277 -29.65 -3.46 -19.20
N THR A 278 -28.96 -3.50 -18.03
CA THR A 278 -28.68 -4.70 -17.26
C THR A 278 -29.45 -4.70 -15.93
N ASP A 279 -29.60 -5.88 -15.31
CA ASP A 279 -30.22 -6.03 -13.98
C ASP A 279 -29.24 -5.59 -12.83
N GLU A 280 -28.06 -5.11 -13.19
CA GLU A 280 -26.98 -4.76 -12.23
C GLU A 280 -27.23 -3.46 -11.47
N LEU A 281 -28.20 -2.65 -11.89
CA LEU A 281 -28.57 -1.38 -11.23
C LEU A 281 -28.94 -1.57 -9.75
N GLU A 282 -29.47 -2.73 -9.35
CA GLU A 282 -29.81 -3.04 -7.96
C GLU A 282 -28.58 -3.10 -7.05
N TYR A 283 -27.41 -3.49 -7.60
CA TYR A 283 -26.18 -3.64 -6.79
C TYR A 283 -25.48 -2.30 -6.49
N ILE A 284 -25.78 -1.25 -7.26
CA ILE A 284 -25.11 0.07 -7.07
C ILE A 284 -25.37 0.66 -5.71
N GLY A 285 -26.60 0.52 -5.19
CA GLY A 285 -26.94 0.95 -3.82
C GLY A 285 -26.16 0.18 -2.76
N VAL A 286 -26.00 -1.12 -2.98
CA VAL A 286 -25.22 -1.99 -2.07
C VAL A 286 -23.75 -1.57 -2.04
N ILE A 287 -23.14 -1.31 -3.21
CA ILE A 287 -21.74 -0.84 -3.29
C ILE A 287 -21.57 0.50 -2.58
N GLU A 288 -22.51 1.42 -2.78
CA GLU A 288 -22.49 2.73 -2.11
C GLU A 288 -22.53 2.57 -0.59
N ASP A 289 -23.39 1.71 -0.06
CA ASP A 289 -23.50 1.43 1.35
C ASP A 289 -22.20 0.82 1.92
N TYR A 290 -21.56 -0.11 1.21
CA TYR A 290 -20.26 -0.66 1.56
C TYR A 290 -19.19 0.43 1.60
N CYS A 291 -19.08 1.25 0.57
CA CYS A 291 -18.10 2.34 0.50
C CYS A 291 -18.30 3.37 1.62
N ILE A 292 -19.55 3.72 1.95
CA ILE A 292 -19.89 4.62 3.06
C ILE A 292 -19.50 4.00 4.39
N GLN A 293 -19.75 2.72 4.61
CA GLN A 293 -19.41 2.03 5.85
C GLN A 293 -17.89 1.97 6.06
N VAL A 294 -17.12 1.61 5.01
CA VAL A 294 -15.66 1.60 5.07
C VAL A 294 -15.12 3.00 5.34
N HIS A 295 -15.66 4.03 4.67
CA HIS A 295 -15.25 5.41 4.88
C HIS A 295 -15.52 5.90 6.32
N LYS A 296 -16.68 5.55 6.90
CA LYS A 296 -16.99 5.87 8.30
C LYS A 296 -16.06 5.17 9.29
N LEU A 297 -15.63 3.95 8.98
CA LEU A 297 -14.67 3.21 9.81
C LEU A 297 -13.28 3.86 9.78
N ASP A 298 -12.78 4.20 8.60
CA ASP A 298 -11.43 4.76 8.41
C ASP A 298 -11.39 5.69 7.19
N SER A 299 -11.73 6.97 7.42
CA SER A 299 -11.88 7.98 6.37
C SER A 299 -10.58 8.39 5.67
N ASP A 300 -9.47 8.27 6.35
CA ASP A 300 -8.16 8.79 5.95
C ASP A 300 -7.04 7.75 5.97
N ALA A 301 -7.40 6.46 6.02
CA ALA A 301 -6.49 5.31 6.03
C ALA A 301 -5.51 5.28 7.22
N ASN A 302 -5.88 5.88 8.36
CA ASN A 302 -4.99 5.99 9.51
C ASN A 302 -5.41 5.12 10.71
N LYS A 303 -6.71 4.85 10.90
CA LYS A 303 -7.22 4.19 12.10
C LYS A 303 -6.75 2.75 12.26
N PHE A 304 -6.55 2.05 11.14
CA PHE A 304 -6.04 0.67 11.17
C PHE A 304 -4.51 0.60 11.16
N ARG A 305 -3.82 1.72 10.85
CA ARG A 305 -2.36 1.81 10.82
C ARG A 305 -1.78 2.26 12.14
N TYR A 306 -2.42 3.23 12.80
CA TYR A 306 -1.87 3.89 13.97
C TYR A 306 -2.79 3.74 15.17
N PRO A 307 -2.25 3.65 16.40
CA PRO A 307 -3.06 3.58 17.60
C PRO A 307 -3.76 4.91 17.91
N MET A 308 -3.25 6.02 17.38
CA MET A 308 -3.75 7.37 17.65
C MET A 308 -3.57 8.30 16.45
N ALA A 309 -4.38 9.34 16.41
CA ALA A 309 -4.28 10.42 15.45
C ALA A 309 -3.08 11.36 15.73
N ASN A 310 -2.72 12.20 14.77
CA ASN A 310 -1.68 13.23 14.94
C ASN A 310 -2.04 14.23 16.07
N THR A 311 -3.31 14.31 16.46
CA THR A 311 -3.78 15.08 17.62
C THR A 311 -3.54 14.38 18.97
N MET A 312 -2.91 13.22 18.98
CA MET A 312 -2.71 12.34 20.13
C MET A 312 -4.03 11.78 20.71
N GLN A 313 -5.10 11.80 19.93
CA GLN A 313 -6.36 11.14 20.31
C GLN A 313 -6.32 9.67 19.89
N VAL A 314 -6.59 8.77 20.84
CA VAL A 314 -6.63 7.32 20.59
C VAL A 314 -7.84 6.98 19.71
N TYR A 315 -7.65 6.22 18.64
CA TYR A 315 -8.72 5.85 17.72
C TYR A 315 -9.73 4.86 18.33
N PHE A 316 -9.25 3.92 19.13
CA PHE A 316 -10.08 2.90 19.78
C PHE A 316 -9.90 2.95 21.29
N PRO A 317 -10.52 3.93 21.98
CA PRO A 317 -10.31 4.15 23.42
C PRO A 317 -10.97 3.07 24.30
N GLN A 318 -11.90 2.28 23.74
CA GLN A 318 -12.60 1.22 24.44
C GLN A 318 -12.22 -0.15 23.87
N ASN A 319 -12.20 -1.16 24.73
CA ASN A 319 -12.03 -2.55 24.33
C ASN A 319 -13.28 -3.01 23.55
N LYS A 320 -13.22 -2.96 22.23
CA LYS A 320 -14.25 -3.52 21.34
C LYS A 320 -13.86 -4.94 20.94
N ARG A 321 -14.85 -5.81 20.85
CA ARG A 321 -14.69 -7.14 20.25
C ARG A 321 -15.12 -7.05 18.80
N PHE A 322 -14.26 -7.49 17.90
CA PHE A 322 -14.54 -7.59 16.48
C PHE A 322 -14.59 -9.06 16.08
N ASP A 323 -15.57 -9.42 15.28
CA ASP A 323 -15.55 -10.68 14.56
C ASP A 323 -14.69 -10.51 13.30
N PHE A 324 -13.47 -11.04 13.35
CA PHE A 324 -12.52 -10.89 12.25
C PHE A 324 -12.94 -11.64 10.98
N VAL A 325 -13.73 -12.72 11.12
CA VAL A 325 -14.27 -13.47 9.97
C VAL A 325 -15.31 -12.62 9.28
N HIS A 326 -16.29 -12.12 10.02
CA HIS A 326 -17.34 -11.26 9.46
C HIS A 326 -16.77 -9.98 8.81
N VAL A 327 -15.81 -9.33 9.47
CA VAL A 327 -15.15 -8.14 8.91
C VAL A 327 -14.37 -8.50 7.64
N GLY A 328 -13.66 -9.64 7.62
CA GLY A 328 -12.96 -10.10 6.43
C GLY A 328 -13.92 -10.43 5.29
N ASP A 329 -15.03 -11.14 5.56
CA ASP A 329 -16.06 -11.48 4.57
C ASP A 329 -16.69 -10.23 3.95
N PHE A 330 -16.95 -9.20 4.78
CA PHE A 330 -17.43 -7.89 4.33
C PHE A 330 -16.49 -7.23 3.31
N PHE A 331 -15.19 -7.18 3.61
CA PHE A 331 -14.21 -6.60 2.70
C PHE A 331 -14.00 -7.44 1.44
N GLU A 332 -13.98 -8.77 1.56
CA GLU A 332 -13.89 -9.67 0.40
C GLU A 332 -15.08 -9.47 -0.54
N ALA A 333 -16.29 -9.37 -0.01
CA ALA A 333 -17.49 -9.13 -0.82
C ALA A 333 -17.36 -7.82 -1.61
N LEU A 334 -16.96 -6.72 -0.96
CA LEU A 334 -16.76 -5.44 -1.63
C LEU A 334 -15.65 -5.51 -2.69
N ASN A 335 -14.50 -6.12 -2.36
CA ASN A 335 -13.40 -6.26 -3.32
C ASN A 335 -13.78 -7.10 -4.53
N ASN A 336 -14.53 -8.21 -4.34
CA ASN A 336 -15.02 -9.04 -5.45
C ASN A 336 -15.99 -8.28 -6.37
N ILE A 337 -16.85 -7.44 -5.81
CA ILE A 337 -17.75 -6.59 -6.61
C ILE A 337 -16.95 -5.57 -7.43
N LEU A 338 -15.94 -4.92 -6.82
CA LEU A 338 -15.11 -3.95 -7.53
C LEU A 338 -14.24 -4.61 -8.60
N ASP A 339 -13.74 -5.82 -8.38
CA ASP A 339 -13.00 -6.63 -9.38
C ASP A 339 -13.92 -7.00 -10.57
N GLY A 340 -15.19 -7.32 -10.29
CA GLY A 340 -16.20 -7.55 -11.32
C GLY A 340 -16.46 -6.31 -12.18
N ILE A 341 -16.58 -5.13 -11.54
CA ILE A 341 -16.75 -3.86 -12.25
C ILE A 341 -15.52 -3.56 -13.12
N ASP A 342 -14.32 -3.70 -12.57
CA ASP A 342 -13.05 -3.49 -13.28
C ASP A 342 -12.96 -4.38 -14.53
N SER A 343 -13.25 -5.67 -14.36
CA SER A 343 -13.24 -6.66 -15.44
C SER A 343 -14.24 -6.33 -16.54
N GLU A 344 -15.46 -5.89 -16.19
CA GLU A 344 -16.49 -5.51 -17.15
C GLU A 344 -16.11 -4.25 -17.94
N PHE A 345 -15.56 -3.24 -17.28
CA PHE A 345 -15.08 -2.03 -17.95
C PHE A 345 -13.91 -2.35 -18.88
N SER A 346 -12.95 -3.13 -18.44
CA SER A 346 -11.79 -3.54 -19.24
C SER A 346 -12.24 -4.29 -20.50
N TYR A 347 -13.16 -5.24 -20.36
CA TYR A 347 -13.72 -6.00 -21.49
C TYR A 347 -14.40 -5.09 -22.53
N ARG A 348 -15.23 -4.14 -22.07
CA ARG A 348 -15.89 -3.19 -22.98
C ARG A 348 -14.90 -2.25 -23.67
N ASN A 349 -13.88 -1.81 -22.97
CA ASN A 349 -12.83 -0.98 -23.55
C ASN A 349 -12.02 -1.74 -24.61
N GLU A 350 -11.76 -3.03 -24.42
CA GLU A 350 -11.14 -3.89 -25.42
C GLU A 350 -12.02 -4.00 -26.69
N ILE A 351 -13.31 -4.31 -26.55
CA ILE A 351 -14.25 -4.37 -27.69
C ILE A 351 -14.28 -3.04 -28.42
N LYS A 352 -14.39 -1.92 -27.71
CA LYS A 352 -14.39 -0.58 -28.31
C LYS A 352 -13.14 -0.32 -29.12
N ALA A 353 -11.97 -0.68 -28.56
CA ALA A 353 -10.67 -0.52 -29.24
C ALA A 353 -10.55 -1.40 -30.48
N GLU A 354 -11.08 -2.63 -30.46
CA GLU A 354 -11.14 -3.53 -31.62
C GLU A 354 -12.04 -2.94 -32.73
N MET A 355 -13.26 -2.51 -32.39
CA MET A 355 -14.17 -1.89 -33.34
C MET A 355 -13.59 -0.61 -33.99
N GLU A 356 -12.90 0.22 -33.19
CA GLU A 356 -12.23 1.42 -33.70
C GLU A 356 -11.03 1.07 -34.62
N ALA A 357 -10.34 -0.03 -34.34
CA ALA A 357 -9.25 -0.51 -35.18
C ALA A 357 -9.77 -1.07 -36.53
N GLU A 358 -10.87 -1.84 -36.50
CA GLU A 358 -11.52 -2.35 -37.69
C GLU A 358 -12.03 -1.19 -38.57
N TYR A 359 -12.75 -0.24 -37.98
CA TYR A 359 -13.25 0.94 -38.72
C TYR A 359 -12.12 1.73 -39.38
N ARG A 360 -10.98 1.93 -38.67
CA ARG A 360 -9.81 2.61 -39.24
C ARG A 360 -9.19 1.81 -40.40
N ALA A 361 -9.16 0.48 -40.31
CA ALA A 361 -8.65 -0.37 -41.37
C ALA A 361 -9.55 -0.32 -42.64
N GLU A 362 -10.87 -0.35 -42.45
CA GLU A 362 -11.86 -0.20 -43.54
C GLU A 362 -11.70 1.16 -44.25
N MET A 363 -11.61 2.26 -43.48
CA MET A 363 -11.41 3.61 -44.03
C MET A 363 -10.10 3.75 -44.82
N MET A 364 -9.02 3.11 -44.36
CA MET A 364 -7.76 3.09 -45.11
C MET A 364 -7.88 2.27 -46.41
N ALA A 365 -8.52 1.11 -46.36
CA ALA A 365 -8.73 0.28 -47.55
C ALA A 365 -9.60 0.99 -48.61
N GLU A 366 -10.61 1.77 -48.21
CA GLU A 366 -11.42 2.59 -49.12
C GLU A 366 -10.59 3.71 -49.77
N GLN A 367 -9.69 4.35 -49.02
CA GLN A 367 -8.79 5.40 -49.57
C GLN A 367 -7.81 4.84 -50.61
N ASP A 368 -7.26 3.66 -50.37
CA ASP A 368 -6.36 3.00 -51.34
C ASP A 368 -7.08 2.56 -52.62
N HIS A 369 -8.38 2.45 -52.62
CA HIS A 369 -9.18 2.11 -53.81
C HIS A 369 -9.48 3.31 -54.73
N TYR A 370 -9.25 4.53 -54.26
CA TYR A 370 -9.46 5.78 -55.03
C TYR A 370 -8.15 6.34 -55.67
N TRP A 371 -7.04 5.66 -55.54
CA TRP A 371 -5.76 5.97 -56.22
C TRP A 371 -5.29 4.82 -57.09
#